data_91a04e20bb2ea17ab140c991bb692ff4
#
_entry.id   91a04e20bb2ea17ab140c991bb692ff4
#
_cell.length_a   1.000
_cell.length_b   1.000
_cell.length_c   1.000
_cell.angle_alpha   90.00
_cell.angle_beta   90.00
_cell.angle_gamma   90.00
#
_symmetry.space_group_name_H-M   'P 1'
#
loop_
_entity.id
_entity.type
_entity.pdbx_description
1 polymer ?
#
loop_
_entity_poly.entity_id
_entity_poly.type
_entity_poly.pdbx_seq_one_letter_code
_entity_poly.pdbx_strand_id
1 'polypeptide(L)'
;MGTDHVASVDWAARAARQPLPSGLVIDGESRGASSTRPVVTPRDGGTIGQVPWASAQDADVAVAAARRAFDTGPWPRLHPRERGEVLQRFAEVVEAHRDELALLVSLEMGKPVRVAHEVELRALIRTLRFYGEVADKENGEITPTGEGELSLVTREPAGVVAAVVPWNFPLTLAGWKFAPALAAGCTVVLKTAEQSPLSMLRVAELALEAGLPRGVLNVVTGDGAEVGRRLGEHPDVDVLTFTGSTAVGRHFLRYSADSNLKRVYLELGGKSPNIVFPDAPDLEAAAATAAWAIFFNSGEMCTAGSRLILHRDIAEEVLERVVAAATAWVPGDPLDPSTRMGPLVDERSMSRVISQLEAGVDAGAEVLVGGRRIDDGREGPYLAPTVVSGLAPDNVLVREELFAPILSVVTVDDEDEAVRVAGDTPYGLAAAVWTSDLGRALRVSRRLRAGTVWVNCYEEGDLSVPFGGVKLSGFGRDKSRHALAEYSDLKTTWISYG
;
A
#
# COMPACT_ATOMS: atom_id res chain seq x y z
N MET A 1 15.09 -21.42 -6.64
CA MET A 1 15.22 -21.85 -5.21
C MET A 1 14.07 -21.33 -4.34
N GLY A 2 12.85 -21.16 -4.82
CA GLY A 2 11.91 -20.33 -4.07
C GLY A 2 10.74 -21.06 -3.40
N THR A 3 10.11 -22.00 -4.04
CA THR A 3 8.86 -22.60 -3.55
C THR A 3 9.07 -23.65 -2.45
N ASP A 4 10.16 -24.39 -2.48
CA ASP A 4 10.45 -25.44 -1.51
C ASP A 4 10.92 -24.91 -0.15
N HIS A 5 11.61 -23.77 -0.10
CA HIS A 5 12.12 -23.19 1.13
C HIS A 5 10.98 -22.84 2.10
N VAL A 6 10.02 -22.01 1.66
CA VAL A 6 8.90 -21.57 2.52
C VAL A 6 8.09 -22.74 3.03
N ALA A 7 7.88 -23.78 2.20
CA ALA A 7 7.17 -24.99 2.57
C ALA A 7 7.95 -25.87 3.57
N SER A 8 9.28 -25.75 3.64
CA SER A 8 10.13 -26.56 4.51
C SER A 8 10.33 -26.00 5.92
N VAL A 9 9.93 -24.75 6.16
CA VAL A 9 10.11 -24.06 7.45
C VAL A 9 8.91 -24.35 8.37
N ASP A 10 9.20 -24.74 9.62
CA ASP A 10 8.21 -24.77 10.69
C ASP A 10 7.97 -23.35 11.23
N TRP A 11 7.04 -22.63 10.60
CA TRP A 11 6.73 -21.25 10.93
C TRP A 11 6.10 -21.08 12.30
N ALA A 12 5.35 -22.05 12.79
CA ALA A 12 4.75 -22.02 14.12
C ALA A 12 5.83 -22.14 15.23
N ALA A 13 6.75 -23.10 15.07
CA ALA A 13 7.87 -23.22 15.99
C ALA A 13 8.82 -22.01 15.94
N ARG A 14 8.98 -21.39 14.76
CA ARG A 14 9.77 -20.17 14.59
C ARG A 14 9.07 -18.97 15.26
N ALA A 15 7.77 -18.82 15.11
CA ALA A 15 6.98 -17.77 15.74
C ALA A 15 7.10 -17.77 17.26
N ALA A 16 7.07 -18.95 17.88
CA ALA A 16 7.21 -19.11 19.33
C ALA A 16 8.57 -18.63 19.89
N ARG A 17 9.57 -18.43 19.03
CA ARG A 17 10.94 -18.04 19.42
C ARG A 17 11.39 -16.72 18.80
N GLN A 18 10.51 -16.08 17.99
CA GLN A 18 10.85 -14.86 17.27
C GLN A 18 11.05 -13.70 18.25
N PRO A 19 12.24 -13.10 18.31
CA PRO A 19 12.43 -11.85 19.04
C PRO A 19 11.59 -10.74 18.40
N LEU A 20 10.96 -9.93 19.23
CA LEU A 20 10.16 -8.80 18.75
C LEU A 20 10.91 -7.49 18.96
N PRO A 21 10.84 -6.54 18.02
CA PRO A 21 11.34 -5.19 18.22
C PRO A 21 10.69 -4.55 19.45
N SER A 22 11.49 -3.92 20.31
CA SER A 22 11.05 -3.42 21.61
C SER A 22 11.16 -1.90 21.77
N GLY A 23 11.63 -1.18 20.75
CA GLY A 23 11.84 0.26 20.79
C GLY A 23 11.33 0.99 19.54
N LEU A 24 10.99 2.28 19.73
CA LEU A 24 10.93 3.22 18.62
C LEU A 24 12.34 3.39 18.06
N VAL A 25 12.47 3.52 16.75
CA VAL A 25 13.79 3.79 16.15
C VAL A 25 13.90 5.28 15.85
N ILE A 26 14.59 6.02 16.71
CA ILE A 26 14.77 7.47 16.59
C ILE A 26 16.24 7.82 16.74
N ASP A 27 16.78 8.58 15.79
CA ASP A 27 18.20 8.99 15.75
C ASP A 27 19.16 7.80 15.80
N GLY A 28 18.78 6.67 15.19
CA GLY A 28 19.56 5.44 15.18
C GLY A 28 19.63 4.73 16.54
N GLU A 29 18.74 5.02 17.44
CA GLU A 29 18.63 4.37 18.76
C GLU A 29 17.27 3.71 18.92
N SER A 30 17.26 2.53 19.56
CA SER A 30 16.05 1.88 20.03
C SER A 30 15.61 2.56 21.34
N ARG A 31 14.45 3.24 21.34
CA ARG A 31 13.95 4.01 22.48
C ARG A 31 12.63 3.46 22.98
N GLY A 32 12.46 3.39 24.28
CA GLY A 32 11.17 3.21 24.91
C GLY A 32 10.28 4.44 24.71
N ALA A 33 8.97 4.27 24.93
CA ALA A 33 8.00 5.35 25.03
C ALA A 33 7.39 5.38 26.44
N SER A 34 6.61 6.43 26.74
CA SER A 34 5.92 6.57 28.04
C SER A 34 4.85 5.50 28.28
N SER A 35 4.37 4.86 27.23
CA SER A 35 3.38 3.79 27.28
C SER A 35 3.74 2.67 26.31
N THR A 36 3.12 1.51 26.52
CA THR A 36 3.18 0.38 25.60
C THR A 36 1.78 -0.09 25.26
N ARG A 37 1.63 -0.76 24.10
CA ARG A 37 0.39 -1.45 23.75
C ARG A 37 0.65 -2.87 23.30
N PRO A 38 -0.31 -3.80 23.57
CA PRO A 38 -0.21 -5.15 23.04
C PRO A 38 -0.34 -5.13 21.51
N VAL A 39 0.49 -5.95 20.86
CA VAL A 39 0.27 -6.32 19.46
C VAL A 39 -0.53 -7.62 19.46
N VAL A 40 -1.70 -7.57 18.85
CA VAL A 40 -2.64 -8.68 18.77
C VAL A 40 -2.56 -9.28 17.39
N THR A 41 -2.35 -10.60 17.31
CA THR A 41 -2.38 -11.28 16.02
C THR A 41 -3.82 -11.58 15.59
N PRO A 42 -4.21 -11.29 14.35
CA PRO A 42 -5.53 -11.67 13.85
C PRO A 42 -5.68 -13.19 13.63
N ARG A 43 -4.59 -13.94 13.69
CA ARG A 43 -4.58 -15.39 13.54
C ARG A 43 -5.52 -16.09 14.54
N ASP A 44 -5.49 -15.66 15.81
CA ASP A 44 -6.23 -16.25 16.92
C ASP A 44 -6.64 -15.25 18.00
N GLY A 45 -6.47 -13.95 17.77
CA GLY A 45 -6.75 -12.91 18.76
C GLY A 45 -5.73 -12.84 19.91
N GLY A 46 -4.68 -13.65 19.88
CA GLY A 46 -3.67 -13.71 20.92
C GLY A 46 -2.74 -12.48 20.91
N THR A 47 -2.24 -12.12 22.09
CA THR A 47 -1.19 -11.09 22.20
C THR A 47 0.16 -11.72 21.94
N ILE A 48 0.87 -11.23 20.91
CA ILE A 48 2.22 -11.69 20.55
C ILE A 48 3.33 -10.94 21.25
N GLY A 49 3.06 -9.73 21.75
CA GLY A 49 4.04 -8.93 22.48
C GLY A 49 3.53 -7.54 22.81
N GLN A 50 4.44 -6.71 23.33
CA GLN A 50 4.19 -5.30 23.63
C GLN A 50 5.09 -4.44 22.76
N VAL A 51 4.56 -3.33 22.27
CA VAL A 51 5.31 -2.35 21.49
C VAL A 51 5.26 -0.98 22.18
N PRO A 52 6.35 -0.21 22.19
CA PRO A 52 6.32 1.17 22.66
C PRO A 52 5.28 1.95 21.87
N TRP A 53 4.51 2.77 22.55
CA TRP A 53 3.43 3.57 21.96
C TRP A 53 3.79 5.04 22.06
N ALA A 54 4.18 5.61 20.91
CA ALA A 54 4.64 6.99 20.83
C ALA A 54 3.53 7.99 21.14
N SER A 55 3.90 9.08 21.76
CA SER A 55 3.13 10.29 21.97
C SER A 55 3.42 11.35 20.93
N ALA A 56 2.68 12.46 20.95
CA ALA A 56 3.00 13.65 20.15
C ALA A 56 4.43 14.17 20.43
N GLN A 57 4.91 14.07 21.67
CA GLN A 57 6.27 14.49 22.04
C GLN A 57 7.33 13.58 21.42
N ASP A 58 7.08 12.28 21.33
CA ASP A 58 8.00 11.35 20.65
C ASP A 58 8.07 11.64 19.15
N ALA A 59 6.95 12.05 18.53
CA ALA A 59 6.93 12.53 17.16
C ALA A 59 7.80 13.79 16.98
N ASP A 60 7.74 14.74 17.93
CA ASP A 60 8.59 15.92 17.91
C ASP A 60 10.09 15.57 18.00
N VAL A 61 10.44 14.61 18.87
CA VAL A 61 11.82 14.11 18.98
C VAL A 61 12.28 13.46 17.67
N ALA A 62 11.42 12.69 17.01
CA ALA A 62 11.74 12.05 15.74
C ALA A 62 11.91 13.07 14.60
N VAL A 63 11.03 14.10 14.53
CA VAL A 63 11.16 15.18 13.54
C VAL A 63 12.41 16.01 13.80
N ALA A 64 12.73 16.34 15.05
CA ALA A 64 13.94 17.06 15.39
C ALA A 64 15.21 16.27 15.01
N ALA A 65 15.21 14.94 15.18
CA ALA A 65 16.30 14.08 14.73
C ALA A 65 16.44 14.08 13.19
N ALA A 66 15.33 13.95 12.46
CA ALA A 66 15.30 14.02 11.01
C ALA A 66 15.78 15.39 10.49
N ARG A 67 15.33 16.48 11.13
CA ARG A 67 15.74 17.85 10.77
C ARG A 67 17.24 18.06 10.97
N ARG A 68 17.81 17.65 12.09
CA ARG A 68 19.26 17.70 12.32
C ARG A 68 20.04 16.89 11.28
N ALA A 69 19.56 15.66 10.98
CA ALA A 69 20.20 14.81 9.97
C ALA A 69 20.13 15.43 8.58
N PHE A 70 19.07 16.16 8.25
CA PHE A 70 18.94 16.90 6.99
C PHE A 70 19.83 18.13 6.96
N ASP A 71 19.73 19.02 7.95
CA ASP A 71 20.38 20.33 7.92
C ASP A 71 21.91 20.22 8.09
N THR A 72 22.37 19.32 8.94
CA THR A 72 23.80 19.24 9.31
C THR A 72 24.45 17.88 9.02
N GLY A 73 23.66 16.84 8.81
CA GLY A 73 24.16 15.48 8.52
C GLY A 73 24.74 15.33 7.10
N PRO A 74 25.39 14.21 6.83
CA PRO A 74 26.02 13.96 5.53
C PRO A 74 25.02 13.61 4.43
N TRP A 75 23.87 12.98 4.76
CA TRP A 75 22.97 12.33 3.80
C TRP A 75 22.54 13.19 2.63
N PRO A 76 22.01 14.42 2.80
CA PRO A 76 21.58 15.26 1.69
C PRO A 76 22.74 15.71 0.80
N ARG A 77 23.98 15.68 1.34
CA ARG A 77 25.20 16.16 0.68
C ARG A 77 26.00 15.07 0.00
N LEU A 78 25.67 13.77 0.27
CA LEU A 78 26.27 12.65 -0.42
C LEU A 78 25.98 12.74 -1.93
N HIS A 79 26.95 12.32 -2.73
CA HIS A 79 26.69 12.14 -4.16
C HIS A 79 25.52 11.17 -4.34
N PRO A 80 24.57 11.42 -5.29
CA PRO A 80 23.40 10.57 -5.47
C PRO A 80 23.73 9.07 -5.61
N ARG A 81 24.84 8.75 -6.27
CA ARG A 81 25.33 7.35 -6.38
C ARG A 81 25.65 6.74 -5.02
N GLU A 82 26.28 7.48 -4.11
CA GLU A 82 26.63 6.96 -2.78
C GLU A 82 25.35 6.66 -1.97
N ARG A 83 24.29 7.50 -2.09
CA ARG A 83 22.98 7.19 -1.53
C ARG A 83 22.39 5.93 -2.14
N GLY A 84 22.52 5.78 -3.46
CA GLY A 84 22.10 4.58 -4.19
C GLY A 84 22.79 3.32 -3.68
N GLU A 85 24.10 3.36 -3.44
CA GLU A 85 24.87 2.23 -2.90
C GLU A 85 24.42 1.84 -1.49
N VAL A 86 24.05 2.81 -0.64
CA VAL A 86 23.46 2.50 0.68
C VAL A 86 22.11 1.81 0.52
N LEU A 87 21.24 2.25 -0.40
CA LEU A 87 19.96 1.60 -0.66
C LEU A 87 20.12 0.18 -1.22
N GLN A 88 21.14 -0.08 -2.05
CA GLN A 88 21.46 -1.41 -2.53
C GLN A 88 21.88 -2.33 -1.38
N ARG A 89 22.80 -1.88 -0.50
CA ARG A 89 23.18 -2.63 0.72
C ARG A 89 21.96 -2.87 1.63
N PHE A 90 21.08 -1.88 1.74
CA PHE A 90 19.86 -2.05 2.52
C PHE A 90 18.96 -3.15 1.95
N ALA A 91 18.82 -3.23 0.63
CA ALA A 91 18.11 -4.33 -0.02
C ALA A 91 18.74 -5.69 0.28
N GLU A 92 20.08 -5.77 0.31
CA GLU A 92 20.82 -7.01 0.65
C GLU A 92 20.60 -7.43 2.11
N VAL A 93 20.63 -6.47 3.03
CA VAL A 93 20.36 -6.74 4.45
C VAL A 93 18.92 -7.19 4.68
N VAL A 94 17.95 -6.54 4.04
CA VAL A 94 16.53 -6.97 4.08
C VAL A 94 16.36 -8.37 3.49
N GLU A 95 17.04 -8.68 2.37
CA GLU A 95 17.02 -10.02 1.76
C GLU A 95 17.56 -11.09 2.71
N ALA A 96 18.65 -10.80 3.43
CA ALA A 96 19.23 -11.73 4.42
C ALA A 96 18.28 -12.02 5.61
N HIS A 97 17.36 -11.09 5.92
CA HIS A 97 16.38 -11.22 7.00
C HIS A 97 14.96 -11.51 6.50
N ARG A 98 14.82 -11.99 5.25
CA ARG A 98 13.53 -12.20 4.59
C ARG A 98 12.56 -13.06 5.40
N ASP A 99 13.02 -14.19 5.93
CA ASP A 99 12.19 -15.10 6.74
C ASP A 99 11.68 -14.44 8.03
N GLU A 100 12.57 -13.72 8.73
CA GLU A 100 12.24 -12.99 9.95
C GLU A 100 11.14 -11.95 9.68
N LEU A 101 11.35 -11.13 8.66
CA LEU A 101 10.41 -10.07 8.31
C LEU A 101 9.08 -10.61 7.78
N ALA A 102 9.10 -11.69 6.97
CA ALA A 102 7.88 -12.35 6.50
C ALA A 102 7.04 -12.89 7.65
N LEU A 103 7.71 -13.48 8.66
CA LEU A 103 7.05 -13.97 9.87
C LEU A 103 6.43 -12.81 10.68
N LEU A 104 7.15 -11.70 10.88
CA LEU A 104 6.62 -10.54 11.59
C LEU A 104 5.38 -9.97 10.89
N VAL A 105 5.41 -9.80 9.56
CA VAL A 105 4.24 -9.38 8.77
C VAL A 105 3.06 -10.34 8.94
N SER A 106 3.32 -11.65 8.89
CA SER A 106 2.27 -12.66 9.05
C SER A 106 1.64 -12.62 10.45
N LEU A 107 2.45 -12.45 11.48
CA LEU A 107 2.01 -12.40 12.86
C LEU A 107 1.19 -11.14 13.17
N GLU A 108 1.59 -9.98 12.69
CA GLU A 108 0.97 -8.70 13.06
C GLU A 108 -0.29 -8.39 12.26
N MET A 109 -0.45 -8.90 11.02
CA MET A 109 -1.60 -8.55 10.19
C MET A 109 -2.33 -9.76 9.54
N GLY A 110 -1.90 -11.00 9.83
CA GLY A 110 -2.60 -12.20 9.35
C GLY A 110 -2.36 -12.56 7.88
N LYS A 111 -1.43 -11.91 7.19
CA LYS A 111 -1.05 -12.26 5.81
C LYS A 111 -0.46 -13.66 5.76
N PRO A 112 -0.89 -14.55 4.84
CA PRO A 112 -0.25 -15.85 4.68
C PRO A 112 1.27 -15.71 4.52
N VAL A 113 2.03 -16.47 5.28
CA VAL A 113 3.50 -16.33 5.36
C VAL A 113 4.18 -16.49 4.00
N ARG A 114 3.64 -17.33 3.12
CA ARG A 114 4.12 -17.43 1.74
C ARG A 114 3.93 -16.11 0.98
N VAL A 115 2.77 -15.45 1.15
CA VAL A 115 2.49 -14.15 0.51
C VAL A 115 3.40 -13.06 1.10
N ALA A 116 3.60 -13.06 2.41
CA ALA A 116 4.54 -12.15 3.05
C ALA A 116 5.95 -12.34 2.49
N HIS A 117 6.43 -13.58 2.38
CA HIS A 117 7.78 -13.90 1.90
C HIS A 117 7.96 -13.62 0.38
N GLU A 118 7.03 -14.11 -0.47
CA GLU A 118 7.20 -14.12 -1.92
C GLU A 118 6.67 -12.84 -2.62
N VAL A 119 5.76 -12.10 -1.99
CA VAL A 119 5.17 -10.89 -2.56
C VAL A 119 5.64 -9.65 -1.80
N GLU A 120 5.35 -9.54 -0.49
CA GLU A 120 5.64 -8.36 0.33
C GLU A 120 7.14 -8.04 0.38
N LEU A 121 7.95 -9.02 0.82
CA LEU A 121 9.40 -8.82 0.94
C LEU A 121 10.08 -8.65 -0.42
N ARG A 122 9.62 -9.39 -1.44
CA ARG A 122 10.12 -9.19 -2.81
C ARG A 122 9.86 -7.77 -3.29
N ALA A 123 8.68 -7.21 -3.00
CA ALA A 123 8.32 -5.86 -3.39
C ALA A 123 9.22 -4.82 -2.69
N LEU A 124 9.43 -4.91 -1.37
CA LEU A 124 10.32 -4.02 -0.64
C LEU A 124 11.76 -4.08 -1.17
N ILE A 125 12.32 -5.29 -1.32
CA ILE A 125 13.69 -5.49 -1.79
C ILE A 125 13.88 -4.91 -3.20
N ARG A 126 12.95 -5.18 -4.12
CA ARG A 126 12.98 -4.62 -5.46
C ARG A 126 12.85 -3.10 -5.46
N THR A 127 12.03 -2.55 -4.57
CA THR A 127 11.86 -1.10 -4.42
C THR A 127 13.17 -0.43 -3.98
N LEU A 128 13.84 -0.98 -2.96
CA LEU A 128 15.14 -0.48 -2.52
C LEU A 128 16.20 -0.53 -3.63
N ARG A 129 16.27 -1.66 -4.37
CA ARG A 129 17.18 -1.80 -5.51
C ARG A 129 16.87 -0.78 -6.61
N PHE A 130 15.61 -0.66 -7.00
CA PHE A 130 15.19 0.28 -8.04
C PHE A 130 15.57 1.72 -7.70
N TYR A 131 15.26 2.20 -6.49
CA TYR A 131 15.62 3.56 -6.09
C TYR A 131 17.12 3.73 -5.86
N GLY A 132 17.83 2.68 -5.47
CA GLY A 132 19.29 2.65 -5.46
C GLY A 132 19.89 2.83 -6.86
N GLU A 133 19.28 2.24 -7.89
CA GLU A 133 19.72 2.35 -9.27
C GLU A 133 19.39 3.70 -9.92
N VAL A 134 18.25 4.31 -9.56
CA VAL A 134 17.79 5.56 -10.22
C VAL A 134 18.20 6.83 -9.48
N ALA A 135 18.81 6.73 -8.30
CA ALA A 135 19.19 7.86 -7.47
C ALA A 135 20.06 8.90 -8.20
N ASP A 136 20.96 8.47 -9.10
CA ASP A 136 21.84 9.32 -9.91
C ASP A 136 21.35 9.52 -11.36
N LYS A 137 20.07 9.24 -11.65
CA LYS A 137 19.50 9.36 -13.00
C LYS A 137 18.53 10.53 -13.18
N GLU A 138 18.35 11.36 -12.15
CA GLU A 138 17.57 12.60 -12.21
C GLU A 138 18.49 13.75 -12.59
N ASN A 139 18.33 14.26 -13.83
CA ASN A 139 19.15 15.32 -14.37
C ASN A 139 18.54 16.70 -14.08
N GLY A 140 19.40 17.72 -13.95
CA GLY A 140 19.01 19.12 -14.06
C GLY A 140 18.92 19.56 -15.52
N GLU A 141 18.58 20.83 -15.73
CA GLU A 141 18.41 21.44 -17.05
C GLU A 141 19.31 22.68 -17.17
N ILE A 142 19.79 22.93 -18.39
CA ILE A 142 20.35 24.20 -18.82
C ILE A 142 19.34 24.80 -19.78
N THR A 143 18.73 25.93 -19.40
CA THR A 143 17.68 26.56 -20.21
C THR A 143 18.27 27.54 -21.21
N PRO A 144 17.63 27.78 -22.37
CA PRO A 144 18.08 28.78 -23.32
C PRO A 144 18.10 30.22 -22.70
N THR A 145 19.21 30.91 -22.90
CA THR A 145 19.41 32.30 -22.44
C THR A 145 20.07 33.15 -23.52
N GLY A 146 20.13 34.43 -23.33
CA GLY A 146 20.90 35.34 -24.17
C GLY A 146 22.42 35.23 -23.97
N GLU A 147 23.19 35.90 -24.82
CA GLU A 147 24.64 36.02 -24.65
C GLU A 147 24.95 36.74 -23.33
N GLY A 148 25.93 36.22 -22.58
CA GLY A 148 26.29 36.76 -21.25
C GLY A 148 25.45 36.24 -20.08
N GLU A 149 24.58 35.26 -20.32
CA GLU A 149 23.70 34.67 -19.29
C GLU A 149 23.75 33.17 -19.31
N LEU A 150 23.56 32.55 -18.14
CA LEU A 150 23.41 31.09 -17.96
C LEU A 150 22.31 30.82 -16.94
N SER A 151 21.39 29.94 -17.28
CA SER A 151 20.33 29.47 -16.37
C SER A 151 20.43 27.96 -16.14
N LEU A 152 20.52 27.60 -14.88
CA LEU A 152 20.55 26.23 -14.40
C LEU A 152 19.26 25.92 -13.64
N VAL A 153 18.63 24.78 -13.90
CA VAL A 153 17.56 24.24 -13.07
C VAL A 153 18.06 22.97 -12.41
N THR A 154 18.18 22.97 -11.10
CA THR A 154 18.62 21.82 -10.31
C THR A 154 17.46 21.23 -9.50
N ARG A 155 17.56 19.93 -9.17
CA ARG A 155 16.66 19.27 -8.21
C ARG A 155 17.36 19.20 -6.86
N GLU A 156 16.69 19.70 -5.83
CA GLU A 156 17.19 19.66 -4.46
C GLU A 156 16.26 18.79 -3.60
N PRO A 157 16.79 18.05 -2.58
CA PRO A 157 15.95 17.34 -1.64
C PRO A 157 14.93 18.26 -0.96
N ALA A 158 13.68 17.83 -0.86
CA ALA A 158 12.61 18.65 -0.29
C ALA A 158 12.78 18.93 1.21
N GLY A 159 13.46 18.03 1.97
CA GLY A 159 13.64 18.21 3.40
C GLY A 159 13.27 16.99 4.23
N VAL A 160 12.51 17.23 5.30
CA VAL A 160 11.97 16.18 6.18
C VAL A 160 10.64 15.68 5.64
N VAL A 161 10.54 14.38 5.44
CA VAL A 161 9.33 13.70 4.96
C VAL A 161 8.65 12.96 6.12
N ALA A 162 7.39 13.27 6.40
CA ALA A 162 6.54 12.45 7.23
C ALA A 162 5.81 11.41 6.35
N ALA A 163 6.07 10.12 6.57
CA ALA A 163 5.40 9.03 5.90
C ALA A 163 4.45 8.32 6.86
N VAL A 164 3.15 8.31 6.57
CA VAL A 164 2.14 7.61 7.36
C VAL A 164 1.56 6.48 6.53
N VAL A 165 1.78 5.24 6.97
CA VAL A 165 1.54 4.04 6.17
C VAL A 165 0.46 3.14 6.78
N PRO A 166 -0.28 2.37 5.96
CA PRO A 166 -1.31 1.45 6.41
C PRO A 166 -0.72 0.08 6.78
N TRP A 167 -1.59 -0.81 7.22
CA TRP A 167 -1.28 -2.14 7.74
C TRP A 167 -1.36 -3.26 6.70
N ASN A 168 -2.07 -3.07 5.58
CA ASN A 168 -2.39 -4.16 4.64
C ASN A 168 -1.20 -4.65 3.80
N PHE A 169 -0.25 -3.76 3.51
CA PHE A 169 1.06 -4.05 2.92
C PHE A 169 2.11 -3.21 3.63
N PRO A 170 2.40 -3.51 4.91
CA PRO A 170 3.16 -2.62 5.79
C PRO A 170 4.55 -2.28 5.26
N LEU A 171 5.26 -3.24 4.69
CA LEU A 171 6.62 -3.06 4.20
C LEU A 171 6.66 -2.55 2.75
N THR A 172 5.76 -3.05 1.89
CA THR A 172 5.67 -2.61 0.49
C THR A 172 5.33 -1.12 0.42
N LEU A 173 4.25 -0.71 1.12
CA LEU A 173 3.78 0.68 1.06
C LEU A 173 4.71 1.63 1.82
N ALA A 174 5.35 1.18 2.90
CA ALA A 174 6.43 1.92 3.53
C ALA A 174 7.60 2.13 2.56
N GLY A 175 8.03 1.07 1.88
CA GLY A 175 9.11 1.12 0.89
C GLY A 175 8.84 2.10 -0.24
N TRP A 176 7.60 2.15 -0.74
CA TRP A 176 7.21 3.11 -1.78
C TRP A 176 7.31 4.57 -1.35
N LYS A 177 7.26 4.85 -0.03
CA LYS A 177 7.39 6.20 0.53
C LYS A 177 8.85 6.53 0.89
N PHE A 178 9.48 5.70 1.73
CA PHE A 178 10.80 6.06 2.23
C PHE A 178 11.93 5.86 1.21
N ALA A 179 11.86 4.86 0.32
CA ALA A 179 12.95 4.60 -0.60
C ALA A 179 13.16 5.73 -1.62
N PRO A 180 12.12 6.28 -2.32
CA PRO A 180 12.30 7.45 -3.19
C PRO A 180 12.69 8.69 -2.40
N ALA A 181 12.15 8.91 -1.19
CA ALA A 181 12.51 10.04 -0.34
C ALA A 181 14.01 10.01 0.02
N LEU A 182 14.51 8.83 0.43
CA LEU A 182 15.94 8.63 0.73
C LEU A 182 16.80 8.78 -0.53
N ALA A 183 16.41 8.22 -1.67
CA ALA A 183 17.12 8.38 -2.93
C ALA A 183 17.24 9.84 -3.35
N ALA A 184 16.18 10.63 -3.17
CA ALA A 184 16.18 12.08 -3.42
C ALA A 184 17.11 12.85 -2.45
N GLY A 185 17.46 12.26 -1.29
CA GLY A 185 18.32 12.89 -0.27
C GLY A 185 17.54 13.48 0.91
N CYS A 186 16.25 13.22 1.01
CA CYS A 186 15.42 13.60 2.16
C CYS A 186 15.73 12.72 3.39
N THR A 187 15.28 13.19 4.55
CA THR A 187 15.19 12.39 5.78
C THR A 187 13.72 12.04 6.06
N VAL A 188 13.47 10.94 6.77
CA VAL A 188 12.13 10.39 6.91
C VAL A 188 11.78 10.15 8.38
N VAL A 189 10.57 10.54 8.76
CA VAL A 189 9.87 10.08 9.96
C VAL A 189 8.68 9.26 9.50
N LEU A 190 8.73 7.94 9.71
CA LEU A 190 7.68 7.02 9.32
C LEU A 190 6.82 6.63 10.54
N LYS A 191 5.51 6.83 10.43
CA LYS A 191 4.54 6.31 11.38
C LYS A 191 3.93 5.03 10.83
N THR A 192 4.07 3.94 11.57
CA THR A 192 3.44 2.65 11.25
C THR A 192 1.93 2.68 11.51
N ALA A 193 1.19 1.76 10.90
CA ALA A 193 -0.17 1.49 11.36
C ALA A 193 -0.17 0.88 12.77
N GLU A 194 -1.28 1.04 13.47
CA GLU A 194 -1.46 0.51 14.83
C GLU A 194 -1.43 -1.02 14.85
N GLN A 195 -1.93 -1.65 13.78
CA GLN A 195 -2.04 -3.10 13.64
C GLN A 195 -0.70 -3.76 13.26
N SER A 196 0.19 -3.05 12.53
CA SER A 196 1.41 -3.65 11.97
C SER A 196 2.67 -2.83 12.27
N PRO A 197 3.06 -2.71 13.54
CA PRO A 197 4.23 -1.91 13.93
C PRO A 197 5.57 -2.66 13.85
N LEU A 198 5.56 -4.00 14.05
CA LEU A 198 6.77 -4.77 14.35
C LEU A 198 7.70 -4.89 13.15
N SER A 199 7.18 -5.27 12.00
CA SER A 199 7.99 -5.50 10.80
C SER A 199 8.74 -4.24 10.37
N MET A 200 8.10 -3.06 10.45
CA MET A 200 8.73 -1.80 10.06
C MET A 200 9.73 -1.29 11.10
N LEU A 201 9.49 -1.52 12.39
CA LEU A 201 10.51 -1.24 13.43
C LEU A 201 11.77 -2.05 13.16
N ARG A 202 11.63 -3.35 12.83
CA ARG A 202 12.79 -4.19 12.49
C ARG A 202 13.48 -3.72 11.21
N VAL A 203 12.76 -3.33 10.18
CA VAL A 203 13.34 -2.76 8.96
C VAL A 203 14.14 -1.49 9.24
N ALA A 204 13.70 -0.64 10.18
CA ALA A 204 14.47 0.54 10.59
C ALA A 204 15.79 0.20 11.29
N GLU A 205 15.82 -0.86 12.11
CA GLU A 205 17.06 -1.36 12.70
C GLU A 205 18.02 -1.87 11.61
N LEU A 206 17.49 -2.64 10.65
CA LEU A 206 18.28 -3.17 9.53
C LEU A 206 18.81 -2.06 8.60
N ALA A 207 18.13 -0.91 8.51
CA ALA A 207 18.64 0.24 7.76
C ALA A 207 19.96 0.78 8.33
N LEU A 208 20.11 0.76 9.65
CA LEU A 208 21.36 1.15 10.32
C LEU A 208 22.48 0.15 10.05
N GLU A 209 22.18 -1.16 10.06
CA GLU A 209 23.11 -2.22 9.70
C GLU A 209 23.61 -2.07 8.25
N ALA A 210 22.73 -1.59 7.34
CA ALA A 210 23.07 -1.29 5.96
C ALA A 210 23.92 -0.02 5.76
N GLY A 211 24.15 0.74 6.84
CA GLY A 211 24.97 1.95 6.82
C GLY A 211 24.18 3.24 6.55
N LEU A 212 22.85 3.21 6.70
CA LEU A 212 22.06 4.45 6.68
C LEU A 212 22.44 5.31 7.90
N PRO A 213 22.79 6.60 7.73
CA PRO A 213 23.20 7.44 8.86
C PRO A 213 22.08 7.64 9.89
N ARG A 214 22.46 7.85 11.14
CA ARG A 214 21.53 8.13 12.24
C ARG A 214 20.64 9.33 11.91
N GLY A 215 19.36 9.26 12.29
CA GLY A 215 18.36 10.30 12.05
C GLY A 215 17.81 10.38 10.63
N VAL A 216 18.38 9.66 9.65
CA VAL A 216 17.92 9.67 8.26
C VAL A 216 16.60 8.92 8.08
N LEU A 217 16.41 7.80 8.76
CA LEU A 217 15.13 7.10 8.86
C LEU A 217 14.79 6.93 10.35
N ASN A 218 13.66 7.48 10.74
CA ASN A 218 13.09 7.35 12.07
C ASN A 218 11.74 6.67 11.97
N VAL A 219 11.44 5.70 12.85
CA VAL A 219 10.19 4.96 12.84
C VAL A 219 9.52 5.05 14.20
N VAL A 220 8.29 5.51 14.20
CA VAL A 220 7.44 5.67 15.38
C VAL A 220 6.13 4.91 15.21
N THR A 221 5.59 4.43 16.30
CA THR A 221 4.25 3.83 16.42
C THR A 221 3.26 4.90 16.88
N GLY A 222 2.11 4.51 17.41
CA GLY A 222 1.18 5.42 18.09
C GLY A 222 -0.12 5.67 17.35
N ASP A 223 -1.06 6.35 18.03
CA ASP A 223 -2.37 6.65 17.47
C ASP A 223 -2.30 7.61 16.28
N GLY A 224 -3.09 7.34 15.22
CA GLY A 224 -3.20 8.24 14.08
C GLY A 224 -3.74 9.63 14.47
N ALA A 225 -4.67 9.68 15.43
CA ALA A 225 -5.27 10.92 15.93
C ALA A 225 -4.30 11.77 16.77
N GLU A 226 -3.25 11.19 17.33
CA GLU A 226 -2.24 11.90 18.12
C GLU A 226 -0.95 12.07 17.29
N VAL A 227 -0.21 11.00 17.05
CA VAL A 227 1.09 11.03 16.36
C VAL A 227 0.93 11.41 14.90
N GLY A 228 -0.07 10.85 14.19
CA GLY A 228 -0.35 11.20 12.80
C GLY A 228 -0.72 12.68 12.64
N ARG A 229 -1.60 13.18 13.51
CA ARG A 229 -1.95 14.59 13.56
C ARG A 229 -0.74 15.47 13.84
N ARG A 230 0.08 15.12 14.85
CA ARG A 230 1.28 15.89 15.19
C ARG A 230 2.25 16.00 14.02
N LEU A 231 2.50 14.92 13.28
CA LEU A 231 3.31 14.93 12.07
C LEU A 231 2.67 15.81 10.97
N GLY A 232 1.35 15.74 10.82
CA GLY A 232 0.61 16.57 9.86
C GLY A 232 0.71 18.06 10.14
N GLU A 233 0.68 18.47 11.41
CA GLU A 233 0.73 19.87 11.86
C GLU A 233 2.16 20.37 12.11
N HIS A 234 3.19 19.49 12.12
CA HIS A 234 4.55 19.88 12.54
C HIS A 234 5.22 20.85 11.56
N PRO A 235 5.71 22.02 12.01
CA PRO A 235 6.27 23.06 11.12
C PRO A 235 7.57 22.63 10.42
N ASP A 236 8.36 21.72 11.02
CA ASP A 236 9.62 21.25 10.46
C ASP A 236 9.47 20.00 9.57
N VAL A 237 8.25 19.62 9.20
CA VAL A 237 7.95 18.63 8.17
C VAL A 237 7.70 19.36 6.86
N ASP A 238 8.44 19.06 5.80
CA ASP A 238 8.36 19.72 4.50
C ASP A 238 7.40 19.02 3.53
N VAL A 239 7.30 17.68 3.64
CA VAL A 239 6.43 16.85 2.83
C VAL A 239 5.74 15.82 3.71
N LEU A 240 4.44 15.60 3.50
CA LEU A 240 3.72 14.49 4.09
C LEU A 240 3.22 13.57 2.98
N THR A 241 3.51 12.27 3.12
CA THR A 241 2.97 11.24 2.24
C THR A 241 2.16 10.25 3.06
N PHE A 242 0.95 9.96 2.60
CA PHE A 242 -0.02 9.13 3.31
C PHE A 242 -0.64 8.08 2.39
N THR A 243 -0.73 6.86 2.88
CA THR A 243 -1.59 5.82 2.31
C THR A 243 -2.58 5.34 3.36
N GLY A 244 -3.88 5.32 3.01
CA GLY A 244 -4.95 4.89 3.91
C GLY A 244 -6.33 5.34 3.47
N SER A 245 -7.25 5.57 4.43
CA SER A 245 -8.62 5.94 4.11
C SER A 245 -8.77 7.39 3.62
N THR A 246 -9.73 7.62 2.73
CA THR A 246 -10.07 8.97 2.22
C THR A 246 -10.44 9.95 3.36
N ALA A 247 -11.09 9.45 4.41
CA ALA A 247 -11.46 10.28 5.56
C ALA A 247 -10.22 10.84 6.27
N VAL A 248 -9.22 10.00 6.51
CA VAL A 248 -7.95 10.40 7.14
C VAL A 248 -7.11 11.29 6.19
N GLY A 249 -7.08 10.99 4.89
CA GLY A 249 -6.39 11.83 3.90
C GLY A 249 -6.89 13.28 3.91
N ARG A 250 -8.20 13.49 4.07
CA ARG A 250 -8.77 14.83 4.24
C ARG A 250 -8.28 15.57 5.49
N HIS A 251 -7.98 14.85 6.57
CA HIS A 251 -7.39 15.47 7.77
C HIS A 251 -5.97 15.99 7.49
N PHE A 252 -5.15 15.23 6.77
CA PHE A 252 -3.79 15.68 6.44
C PHE A 252 -3.78 16.94 5.56
N LEU A 253 -4.73 17.09 4.63
CA LEU A 253 -4.88 18.35 3.87
C LEU A 253 -5.24 19.52 4.78
N ARG A 254 -6.12 19.33 5.77
CA ARG A 254 -6.45 20.37 6.75
C ARG A 254 -5.25 20.71 7.63
N TYR A 255 -4.54 19.72 8.14
CA TYR A 255 -3.34 19.92 8.96
C TYR A 255 -2.25 20.68 8.21
N SER A 256 -2.07 20.41 6.91
CA SER A 256 -1.17 21.19 6.08
C SER A 256 -1.64 22.64 5.93
N ALA A 257 -2.92 22.87 5.62
CA ALA A 257 -3.50 24.19 5.45
C ALA A 257 -3.43 25.03 6.73
N ASP A 258 -3.60 24.41 7.89
CA ASP A 258 -3.62 25.06 9.20
C ASP A 258 -2.22 25.20 9.82
N SER A 259 -1.16 24.75 9.14
CA SER A 259 0.22 24.81 9.64
C SER A 259 1.17 25.55 8.66
N ASN A 260 2.08 24.84 8.02
CA ASN A 260 3.16 25.41 7.21
C ASN A 260 2.96 25.26 5.69
N LEU A 261 1.78 24.83 5.23
CA LEU A 261 1.47 24.58 3.81
C LEU A 261 2.38 23.52 3.17
N LYS A 262 2.84 22.51 3.96
CA LYS A 262 3.63 21.41 3.43
C LYS A 262 2.91 20.66 2.32
N ARG A 263 3.64 20.15 1.35
CA ARG A 263 3.05 19.29 0.32
C ARG A 263 2.50 18.02 0.94
N VAL A 264 1.31 17.61 0.50
CA VAL A 264 0.64 16.37 0.95
C VAL A 264 0.38 15.52 -0.26
N TYR A 265 0.87 14.28 -0.26
CA TYR A 265 0.60 13.27 -1.27
C TYR A 265 -0.23 12.14 -0.67
N LEU A 266 -1.27 11.73 -1.39
CA LEU A 266 -2.32 10.87 -0.87
C LEU A 266 -2.56 9.70 -1.79
N GLU A 267 -2.38 8.47 -1.27
CA GLU A 267 -2.84 7.22 -1.87
C GLU A 267 -3.98 6.68 -1.01
N LEU A 268 -5.19 6.67 -1.57
CA LEU A 268 -6.40 6.41 -0.81
C LEU A 268 -7.16 5.20 -1.37
N GLY A 269 -8.35 4.95 -0.82
CA GLY A 269 -9.16 3.80 -1.16
C GLY A 269 -9.62 3.73 -2.61
N GLY A 270 -10.21 2.59 -2.97
CA GLY A 270 -10.73 2.30 -4.29
C GLY A 270 -12.03 1.50 -4.26
N LYS A 271 -12.73 1.49 -5.40
CA LYS A 271 -13.86 0.60 -5.69
C LYS A 271 -13.73 0.15 -7.15
N SER A 272 -12.64 -0.54 -7.41
CA SER A 272 -12.14 -0.78 -8.77
C SER A 272 -13.06 -1.70 -9.58
N PRO A 273 -13.48 -1.28 -10.80
CA PRO A 273 -14.24 -2.11 -11.70
C PRO A 273 -13.33 -3.06 -12.47
N ASN A 274 -13.79 -4.29 -12.67
CA ASN A 274 -13.23 -5.30 -13.58
C ASN A 274 -14.31 -5.65 -14.59
N ILE A 275 -14.16 -5.21 -15.85
CA ILE A 275 -15.17 -5.30 -16.91
C ILE A 275 -14.83 -6.48 -17.80
N VAL A 276 -15.79 -7.36 -18.07
CA VAL A 276 -15.61 -8.51 -18.99
C VAL A 276 -16.64 -8.44 -20.11
N PHE A 277 -16.15 -8.34 -21.37
CA PHE A 277 -16.97 -8.34 -22.58
C PHE A 277 -17.06 -9.75 -23.21
N PRO A 278 -18.07 -10.03 -24.04
CA PRO A 278 -18.26 -11.35 -24.65
C PRO A 278 -17.09 -11.84 -25.51
N ASP A 279 -16.31 -10.92 -26.05
CA ASP A 279 -15.13 -11.17 -26.87
C ASP A 279 -13.83 -11.23 -26.05
N ALA A 280 -13.89 -11.39 -24.72
CA ALA A 280 -12.71 -11.61 -23.91
C ALA A 280 -11.91 -12.82 -24.43
N PRO A 281 -10.57 -12.73 -24.49
CA PRO A 281 -9.76 -13.78 -25.11
C PRO A 281 -9.85 -15.13 -24.38
N ASP A 282 -10.15 -15.09 -23.06
CA ASP A 282 -10.26 -16.28 -22.21
C ASP A 282 -11.15 -15.95 -21.01
N LEU A 283 -12.39 -16.47 -21.03
CA LEU A 283 -13.37 -16.29 -19.96
C LEU A 283 -13.02 -17.05 -18.67
N GLU A 284 -12.30 -18.19 -18.78
CA GLU A 284 -11.81 -18.92 -17.62
C GLU A 284 -10.73 -18.12 -16.88
N ALA A 285 -9.75 -17.60 -17.63
CA ALA A 285 -8.72 -16.73 -17.07
C ALA A 285 -9.31 -15.44 -16.47
N ALA A 286 -10.32 -14.84 -17.13
CA ALA A 286 -11.00 -13.65 -16.62
C ALA A 286 -11.72 -13.92 -15.29
N ALA A 287 -12.43 -15.06 -15.17
CA ALA A 287 -13.11 -15.48 -13.94
C ALA A 287 -12.12 -15.80 -12.81
N ALA A 288 -11.08 -16.58 -13.10
CA ALA A 288 -10.04 -16.92 -12.13
C ALA A 288 -9.30 -15.65 -11.61
N THR A 289 -9.01 -14.72 -12.53
CA THR A 289 -8.38 -13.44 -12.18
C THR A 289 -9.34 -12.55 -11.39
N ALA A 290 -10.64 -12.52 -11.69
CA ALA A 290 -11.62 -11.77 -10.90
C ALA A 290 -11.69 -12.29 -9.45
N ALA A 291 -11.68 -13.61 -9.25
CA ALA A 291 -11.61 -14.21 -7.93
C ALA A 291 -10.30 -13.86 -7.20
N TRP A 292 -9.16 -13.96 -7.90
CA TRP A 292 -7.88 -13.57 -7.34
C TRP A 292 -7.86 -12.09 -6.95
N ALA A 293 -8.35 -11.20 -7.81
CA ALA A 293 -8.31 -9.76 -7.62
C ALA A 293 -9.09 -9.26 -6.39
N ILE A 294 -10.01 -10.09 -5.86
CA ILE A 294 -10.79 -9.74 -4.66
C ILE A 294 -10.42 -10.58 -3.44
N PHE A 295 -9.99 -11.84 -3.61
CA PHE A 295 -9.73 -12.74 -2.47
C PHE A 295 -8.26 -12.72 -2.02
N PHE A 296 -7.34 -12.30 -2.89
CA PHE A 296 -5.95 -12.09 -2.51
C PHE A 296 -5.86 -11.09 -1.35
N ASN A 297 -4.97 -11.36 -0.39
CA ASN A 297 -4.80 -10.57 0.84
C ASN A 297 -6.12 -10.31 1.58
N SER A 298 -7.04 -11.29 1.58
CA SER A 298 -8.36 -11.20 2.21
C SER A 298 -9.22 -10.02 1.70
N GLY A 299 -9.00 -9.57 0.46
CA GLY A 299 -9.67 -8.40 -0.11
C GLY A 299 -9.23 -7.06 0.48
N GLU A 300 -8.25 -7.06 1.35
CA GLU A 300 -7.69 -5.88 2.03
C GLU A 300 -6.64 -5.20 1.14
N MET A 301 -7.09 -4.80 -0.07
CA MET A 301 -6.30 -4.12 -1.08
C MET A 301 -7.03 -2.88 -1.60
N CYS A 302 -6.32 -1.78 -1.74
CA CYS A 302 -6.88 -0.54 -2.29
C CYS A 302 -7.28 -0.67 -3.78
N THR A 303 -6.59 -1.54 -4.52
CA THR A 303 -6.84 -1.85 -5.93
C THR A 303 -7.78 -3.05 -6.11
N ALA A 304 -8.26 -3.70 -5.06
CA ALA A 304 -9.11 -4.88 -5.16
C ALA A 304 -10.20 -4.73 -6.23
N GLY A 305 -10.32 -5.70 -7.13
CA GLY A 305 -11.33 -5.75 -8.19
C GLY A 305 -12.72 -6.03 -7.62
N SER A 306 -13.17 -5.18 -6.70
CA SER A 306 -14.34 -5.41 -5.86
C SER A 306 -15.68 -5.26 -6.58
N ARG A 307 -15.70 -4.74 -7.82
CA ARG A 307 -16.86 -4.73 -8.71
C ARG A 307 -16.55 -5.47 -9.99
N LEU A 308 -17.18 -6.62 -10.20
CA LEU A 308 -17.14 -7.36 -11.47
C LEU A 308 -18.34 -6.92 -12.33
N ILE A 309 -18.05 -6.35 -13.49
CA ILE A 309 -19.06 -5.84 -14.43
C ILE A 309 -19.06 -6.77 -15.64
N LEU A 310 -20.16 -7.51 -15.80
CA LEU A 310 -20.31 -8.55 -16.84
C LEU A 310 -21.30 -8.11 -17.91
N HIS A 311 -20.90 -8.25 -19.18
CA HIS A 311 -21.85 -8.15 -20.25
C HIS A 311 -22.89 -9.28 -20.16
N ARG A 312 -24.17 -8.98 -20.38
CA ARG A 312 -25.31 -9.90 -20.18
C ARG A 312 -25.14 -11.25 -20.88
N ASP A 313 -24.59 -11.26 -22.09
CA ASP A 313 -24.44 -12.48 -22.89
C ASP A 313 -23.51 -13.54 -22.28
N ILE A 314 -22.65 -13.13 -21.34
CA ILE A 314 -21.69 -14.03 -20.69
C ILE A 314 -21.84 -14.05 -19.16
N ALA A 315 -22.79 -13.29 -18.62
CA ALA A 315 -22.87 -13.05 -17.19
C ALA A 315 -23.08 -14.34 -16.39
N GLU A 316 -23.99 -15.22 -16.82
CA GLU A 316 -24.28 -16.50 -16.16
C GLU A 316 -23.03 -17.40 -16.16
N GLU A 317 -22.44 -17.61 -17.34
CA GLU A 317 -21.26 -18.46 -17.53
C GLU A 317 -20.06 -18.00 -16.68
N VAL A 318 -19.74 -16.69 -16.72
CA VAL A 318 -18.60 -16.14 -15.95
C VAL A 318 -18.88 -16.18 -14.45
N LEU A 319 -20.13 -15.89 -14.04
CA LEU A 319 -20.53 -15.90 -12.64
C LEU A 319 -20.40 -17.31 -12.03
N GLU A 320 -20.86 -18.36 -12.73
CA GLU A 320 -20.68 -19.74 -12.30
C GLU A 320 -19.19 -20.08 -12.07
N ARG A 321 -18.32 -19.68 -12.99
CA ARG A 321 -16.86 -19.89 -12.87
C ARG A 321 -16.26 -19.13 -11.69
N VAL A 322 -16.68 -17.89 -11.46
CA VAL A 322 -16.22 -17.06 -10.32
C VAL A 322 -16.66 -17.66 -8.99
N VAL A 323 -17.91 -18.13 -8.88
CA VAL A 323 -18.44 -18.81 -7.69
C VAL A 323 -17.67 -20.11 -7.43
N ALA A 324 -17.40 -20.88 -8.48
CA ALA A 324 -16.57 -22.09 -8.36
C ALA A 324 -15.14 -21.77 -7.91
N ALA A 325 -14.53 -20.72 -8.50
CA ALA A 325 -13.20 -20.27 -8.12
C ALA A 325 -13.14 -19.77 -6.65
N ALA A 326 -14.17 -19.10 -6.16
CA ALA A 326 -14.28 -18.61 -4.79
C ALA A 326 -14.13 -19.74 -3.76
N THR A 327 -14.64 -20.93 -4.06
CA THR A 327 -14.55 -22.08 -3.16
C THR A 327 -13.12 -22.57 -2.88
N ALA A 328 -12.16 -22.19 -3.74
CA ALA A 328 -10.74 -22.53 -3.56
C ALA A 328 -9.99 -21.53 -2.65
N TRP A 329 -10.64 -20.45 -2.21
CA TRP A 329 -10.06 -19.41 -1.35
C TRP A 329 -10.49 -19.58 0.11
N VAL A 330 -10.52 -20.80 0.61
CA VAL A 330 -10.86 -21.05 2.03
C VAL A 330 -9.81 -20.38 2.92
N PRO A 331 -10.26 -19.54 3.87
CA PRO A 331 -9.33 -18.91 4.82
C PRO A 331 -8.64 -19.96 5.70
N GLY A 332 -7.34 -19.77 5.95
CA GLY A 332 -6.52 -20.69 6.71
C GLY A 332 -5.60 -20.00 7.72
N ASP A 333 -4.88 -20.82 8.50
CA ASP A 333 -3.83 -20.32 9.39
C ASP A 333 -2.76 -19.58 8.56
N PRO A 334 -2.46 -18.30 8.83
CA PRO A 334 -1.46 -17.55 8.08
C PRO A 334 -0.05 -18.13 8.19
N LEU A 335 0.24 -18.92 9.22
CA LEU A 335 1.55 -19.60 9.38
C LEU A 335 1.65 -20.92 8.63
N ASP A 336 0.54 -21.44 8.06
CA ASP A 336 0.59 -22.57 7.14
C ASP A 336 0.99 -22.10 5.74
N PRO A 337 2.13 -22.57 5.19
CA PRO A 337 2.58 -22.18 3.84
C PRO A 337 1.61 -22.50 2.70
N SER A 338 0.65 -23.40 2.93
CA SER A 338 -0.38 -23.76 1.93
C SER A 338 -1.57 -22.80 1.93
N THR A 339 -1.72 -21.97 2.95
CA THR A 339 -2.81 -21.00 3.07
C THR A 339 -2.72 -19.94 1.97
N ARG A 340 -3.84 -19.75 1.26
CA ARG A 340 -3.97 -18.73 0.20
C ARG A 340 -4.58 -17.42 0.70
N MET A 341 -5.47 -17.50 1.69
CA MET A 341 -6.18 -16.37 2.28
C MET A 341 -6.15 -16.49 3.80
N GLY A 342 -5.76 -15.41 4.49
CA GLY A 342 -5.72 -15.31 5.95
C GLY A 342 -7.02 -14.75 6.55
N PRO A 343 -7.01 -14.39 7.84
CA PRO A 343 -8.09 -13.62 8.47
C PRO A 343 -8.12 -12.17 7.94
N LEU A 344 -9.15 -11.42 8.29
CA LEU A 344 -9.14 -9.95 8.26
C LEU A 344 -8.20 -9.43 9.37
N VAL A 345 -7.79 -8.18 9.27
CA VAL A 345 -6.78 -7.61 10.18
C VAL A 345 -7.22 -7.56 11.64
N ASP A 346 -8.51 -7.37 11.93
CA ASP A 346 -9.05 -7.29 13.29
C ASP A 346 -10.57 -7.54 13.36
N GLU A 347 -11.08 -7.76 14.57
CA GLU A 347 -12.51 -7.96 14.85
C GLU A 347 -13.36 -6.73 14.55
N ARG A 348 -12.78 -5.54 14.63
CA ARG A 348 -13.49 -4.29 14.28
C ARG A 348 -13.78 -4.26 12.78
N SER A 349 -12.82 -4.65 11.97
CA SER A 349 -12.98 -4.79 10.51
C SER A 349 -14.02 -5.84 10.18
N MET A 350 -13.97 -7.02 10.83
CA MET A 350 -14.97 -8.07 10.68
C MET A 350 -16.39 -7.56 10.98
N SER A 351 -16.60 -6.95 12.15
CA SER A 351 -17.91 -6.44 12.56
C SER A 351 -18.46 -5.41 11.57
N ARG A 352 -17.61 -4.48 11.11
CA ARG A 352 -17.99 -3.46 10.13
C ARG A 352 -18.41 -4.11 8.81
N VAL A 353 -17.65 -5.09 8.32
CA VAL A 353 -17.89 -5.76 7.04
C VAL A 353 -19.18 -6.58 7.09
N ILE A 354 -19.42 -7.33 8.16
CA ILE A 354 -20.67 -8.08 8.34
C ILE A 354 -21.87 -7.13 8.35
N SER A 355 -21.81 -6.03 9.09
CA SER A 355 -22.90 -5.03 9.12
C SER A 355 -23.18 -4.40 7.75
N GLN A 356 -22.13 -4.13 6.96
CA GLN A 356 -22.29 -3.62 5.58
C GLN A 356 -22.88 -4.67 4.64
N LEU A 357 -22.50 -5.94 4.80
CA LEU A 357 -23.05 -7.05 4.03
C LEU A 357 -24.54 -7.24 4.33
N GLU A 358 -24.92 -7.26 5.61
CA GLU A 358 -26.32 -7.34 6.06
C GLU A 358 -27.15 -6.20 5.48
N ALA A 359 -26.66 -4.96 5.58
CA ALA A 359 -27.34 -3.80 5.00
C ALA A 359 -27.50 -3.90 3.47
N GLY A 360 -26.52 -4.48 2.77
CA GLY A 360 -26.60 -4.73 1.35
C GLY A 360 -27.64 -5.79 0.98
N VAL A 361 -27.73 -6.86 1.77
CA VAL A 361 -28.71 -7.93 1.62
C VAL A 361 -30.13 -7.41 1.92
N ASP A 362 -30.31 -6.64 2.97
CA ASP A 362 -31.59 -5.99 3.30
C ASP A 362 -32.05 -5.04 2.18
N ALA A 363 -31.09 -4.46 1.43
CA ALA A 363 -31.36 -3.64 0.24
C ALA A 363 -31.48 -4.46 -1.06
N GLY A 364 -31.65 -5.80 -0.97
CA GLY A 364 -31.97 -6.68 -2.09
C GLY A 364 -30.79 -7.40 -2.75
N ALA A 365 -29.58 -7.34 -2.20
CA ALA A 365 -28.46 -8.12 -2.70
C ALA A 365 -28.68 -9.62 -2.43
N GLU A 366 -28.31 -10.47 -3.40
CA GLU A 366 -28.30 -11.92 -3.29
C GLU A 366 -26.88 -12.42 -3.01
N VAL A 367 -26.71 -13.20 -1.94
CA VAL A 367 -25.44 -13.87 -1.63
C VAL A 367 -25.38 -15.21 -2.33
N LEU A 368 -24.47 -15.34 -3.30
CA LEU A 368 -24.32 -16.56 -4.10
C LEU A 368 -23.39 -17.59 -3.41
N VAL A 369 -22.38 -17.08 -2.69
CA VAL A 369 -21.45 -17.91 -1.90
C VAL A 369 -20.87 -17.06 -0.76
N GLY A 370 -20.52 -17.69 0.36
CA GLY A 370 -19.90 -17.05 1.51
C GLY A 370 -20.87 -16.29 2.42
N GLY A 371 -20.60 -15.01 2.64
CA GLY A 371 -21.48 -14.12 3.42
C GLY A 371 -21.46 -14.36 4.94
N ARG A 372 -20.47 -15.07 5.46
CA ARG A 372 -20.46 -15.45 6.88
C ARG A 372 -19.04 -15.56 7.44
N ARG A 373 -18.93 -15.37 8.74
CA ARG A 373 -17.73 -15.78 9.49
C ARG A 373 -17.52 -17.30 9.38
N ILE A 374 -16.29 -17.72 9.28
CA ILE A 374 -15.93 -19.14 9.40
C ILE A 374 -16.02 -19.53 10.87
N ASP A 375 -16.77 -20.58 11.15
CA ASP A 375 -16.95 -21.19 12.48
C ASP A 375 -16.48 -22.66 12.40
N ASP A 376 -15.19 -22.86 12.50
CA ASP A 376 -14.55 -24.18 12.48
C ASP A 376 -13.68 -24.44 13.72
N GLY A 377 -13.92 -23.66 14.78
CA GLY A 377 -13.19 -23.73 16.05
C GLY A 377 -11.91 -22.91 16.08
N ARG A 378 -11.57 -22.19 15.00
CA ARG A 378 -10.50 -21.18 15.03
C ARG A 378 -11.02 -19.89 15.62
N GLU A 379 -10.24 -19.30 16.51
CA GLU A 379 -10.44 -17.92 16.94
C GLU A 379 -9.88 -16.97 15.86
N GLY A 380 -10.31 -15.71 15.86
CA GLY A 380 -9.88 -14.72 14.87
C GLY A 380 -10.94 -14.37 13.81
N PRO A 381 -10.74 -13.26 13.06
CA PRO A 381 -11.72 -12.70 12.15
C PRO A 381 -11.66 -13.35 10.75
N TYR A 382 -11.96 -14.63 10.63
CA TYR A 382 -11.98 -15.36 9.35
C TYR A 382 -13.31 -15.19 8.64
N LEU A 383 -13.32 -14.48 7.49
CA LEU A 383 -14.50 -14.26 6.66
C LEU A 383 -14.47 -15.17 5.42
N ALA A 384 -15.57 -15.85 5.13
CA ALA A 384 -15.70 -16.65 3.93
C ALA A 384 -15.60 -15.76 2.67
N PRO A 385 -14.92 -16.21 1.59
CA PRO A 385 -14.92 -15.53 0.31
C PRO A 385 -16.37 -15.40 -0.18
N THR A 386 -16.76 -14.18 -0.54
CA THR A 386 -18.16 -13.84 -0.75
C THR A 386 -18.38 -13.26 -2.14
N VAL A 387 -19.41 -13.75 -2.83
CA VAL A 387 -19.87 -13.20 -4.11
C VAL A 387 -21.32 -12.81 -3.96
N VAL A 388 -21.65 -11.58 -4.34
CA VAL A 388 -23.00 -11.03 -4.27
C VAL A 388 -23.46 -10.51 -5.64
N SER A 389 -24.75 -10.70 -5.95
CA SER A 389 -25.42 -10.25 -7.18
C SER A 389 -26.74 -9.56 -6.85
N GLY A 390 -27.56 -9.24 -7.88
CA GLY A 390 -28.87 -8.62 -7.70
C GLY A 390 -28.79 -7.18 -7.16
N LEU A 391 -27.67 -6.51 -7.37
CA LEU A 391 -27.33 -5.24 -6.74
C LEU A 391 -27.95 -4.04 -7.48
N ALA A 392 -28.73 -3.24 -6.75
CA ALA A 392 -29.13 -1.90 -7.22
C ALA A 392 -27.90 -0.95 -7.25
N PRO A 393 -27.89 0.07 -8.13
CA PRO A 393 -26.75 0.98 -8.27
C PRO A 393 -26.38 1.76 -6.99
N ASP A 394 -27.32 1.98 -6.11
CA ASP A 394 -27.16 2.68 -4.82
C ASP A 394 -26.87 1.76 -3.64
N ASN A 395 -26.82 0.44 -3.85
CA ASN A 395 -26.50 -0.52 -2.81
C ASN A 395 -25.10 -0.25 -2.23
N VAL A 396 -24.98 -0.30 -0.89
CA VAL A 396 -23.72 -0.06 -0.16
C VAL A 396 -22.59 -0.94 -0.66
N LEU A 397 -22.89 -2.18 -1.08
CA LEU A 397 -21.90 -3.15 -1.60
C LEU A 397 -21.33 -2.74 -2.98
N VAL A 398 -22.01 -1.86 -3.72
CA VAL A 398 -21.54 -1.29 -4.99
C VAL A 398 -20.81 0.02 -4.76
N ARG A 399 -21.25 0.83 -3.79
CA ARG A 399 -20.78 2.20 -3.58
C ARG A 399 -19.58 2.32 -2.69
N GLU A 400 -19.55 1.58 -1.56
CA GLU A 400 -18.55 1.75 -0.52
C GLU A 400 -17.37 0.79 -0.68
N GLU A 401 -16.19 1.23 -0.30
CA GLU A 401 -15.01 0.37 -0.15
C GLU A 401 -15.18 -0.51 1.09
N LEU A 402 -15.42 -1.82 0.88
CA LEU A 402 -15.62 -2.76 1.98
C LEU A 402 -14.28 -3.18 2.62
N PHE A 403 -13.22 -3.24 1.82
CA PHE A 403 -11.89 -3.68 2.20
C PHE A 403 -11.92 -5.09 2.83
N ALA A 404 -12.51 -6.02 2.10
CA ALA A 404 -12.82 -7.38 2.54
C ALA A 404 -13.04 -8.30 1.32
N PRO A 405 -13.02 -9.64 1.48
CA PRO A 405 -13.15 -10.59 0.39
C PRO A 405 -14.62 -10.72 -0.09
N ILE A 406 -15.19 -9.60 -0.56
CA ILE A 406 -16.57 -9.49 -1.05
C ILE A 406 -16.58 -8.91 -2.46
N LEU A 407 -16.98 -9.73 -3.43
CA LEU A 407 -17.14 -9.37 -4.83
C LEU A 407 -18.57 -8.96 -5.12
N SER A 408 -18.77 -7.75 -5.61
CA SER A 408 -20.06 -7.24 -6.10
C SER A 408 -20.15 -7.43 -7.61
N VAL A 409 -21.15 -8.18 -8.09
CA VAL A 409 -21.35 -8.47 -9.51
C VAL A 409 -22.50 -7.63 -10.05
N VAL A 410 -22.24 -6.92 -11.17
CA VAL A 410 -23.21 -6.08 -11.87
C VAL A 410 -23.25 -6.50 -13.35
N THR A 411 -24.45 -6.64 -13.90
CA THR A 411 -24.66 -6.97 -15.32
C THR A 411 -24.99 -5.73 -16.11
N VAL A 412 -24.46 -5.64 -17.33
CA VAL A 412 -24.65 -4.53 -18.27
C VAL A 412 -24.99 -5.04 -19.67
N ASP A 413 -25.62 -4.20 -20.49
CA ASP A 413 -26.10 -4.59 -21.82
C ASP A 413 -25.13 -4.20 -22.96
N ASP A 414 -24.29 -3.19 -22.76
CA ASP A 414 -23.37 -2.71 -23.80
C ASP A 414 -22.11 -2.01 -23.23
N GLU A 415 -21.21 -1.56 -24.15
CA GLU A 415 -19.96 -0.87 -23.84
C GLU A 415 -20.21 0.48 -23.13
N ASP A 416 -21.21 1.23 -23.54
CA ASP A 416 -21.50 2.55 -22.97
C ASP A 416 -22.03 2.44 -21.54
N GLU A 417 -22.88 1.46 -21.30
CA GLU A 417 -23.37 1.15 -19.97
C GLU A 417 -22.25 0.63 -19.07
N ALA A 418 -21.39 -0.25 -19.56
CA ALA A 418 -20.24 -0.77 -18.81
C ALA A 418 -19.34 0.37 -18.32
N VAL A 419 -19.01 1.32 -19.21
CA VAL A 419 -18.20 2.49 -18.86
C VAL A 419 -18.94 3.40 -17.87
N ARG A 420 -20.24 3.61 -18.04
CA ARG A 420 -21.07 4.42 -17.15
C ARG A 420 -21.10 3.82 -15.74
N VAL A 421 -21.38 2.53 -15.61
CA VAL A 421 -21.42 1.80 -14.34
C VAL A 421 -20.03 1.75 -13.69
N ALA A 422 -18.99 1.49 -14.47
CA ALA A 422 -17.61 1.51 -13.99
C ALA A 422 -17.22 2.88 -13.40
N GLY A 423 -17.62 3.96 -14.08
CA GLY A 423 -17.34 5.35 -13.70
C GLY A 423 -18.19 5.89 -12.55
N ASP A 424 -19.31 5.22 -12.22
CA ASP A 424 -20.25 5.64 -11.15
C ASP A 424 -19.71 5.28 -9.76
N THR A 425 -18.62 5.91 -9.41
CA THR A 425 -17.95 5.79 -8.11
C THR A 425 -17.17 7.08 -7.84
N PRO A 426 -17.05 7.51 -6.57
CA PRO A 426 -16.20 8.65 -6.22
C PRO A 426 -14.71 8.33 -6.33
N TYR A 427 -14.34 7.07 -6.43
CA TYR A 427 -12.97 6.58 -6.52
C TYR A 427 -12.44 6.52 -7.96
N GLY A 428 -11.13 6.35 -8.09
CA GLY A 428 -10.46 6.23 -9.38
C GLY A 428 -9.01 5.74 -9.23
N LEU A 429 -8.80 4.64 -8.47
CA LEU A 429 -7.47 4.08 -8.29
C LEU A 429 -7.10 3.16 -9.44
N ALA A 430 -7.89 2.11 -9.67
CA ALA A 430 -7.63 1.13 -10.71
C ALA A 430 -8.92 0.70 -11.44
N ALA A 431 -8.74 0.06 -12.60
CA ALA A 431 -9.78 -0.59 -13.37
C ALA A 431 -9.17 -1.68 -14.27
N ALA A 432 -9.99 -2.63 -14.72
CA ALA A 432 -9.57 -3.57 -15.75
C ALA A 432 -10.66 -3.79 -16.79
N VAL A 433 -10.26 -4.22 -18.00
CA VAL A 433 -11.14 -4.57 -19.10
C VAL A 433 -10.63 -5.81 -19.83
N TRP A 434 -11.54 -6.74 -20.12
CA TRP A 434 -11.26 -7.96 -20.85
C TRP A 434 -11.98 -7.94 -22.20
N THR A 435 -11.22 -7.94 -23.29
CA THR A 435 -11.73 -7.92 -24.69
C THR A 435 -10.60 -8.31 -25.66
N SER A 436 -10.96 -8.97 -26.75
CA SER A 436 -10.05 -9.23 -27.88
C SER A 436 -9.99 -8.10 -28.89
N ASP A 437 -10.94 -7.14 -28.83
CA ASP A 437 -11.00 -5.96 -29.70
C ASP A 437 -10.07 -4.86 -29.17
N LEU A 438 -8.93 -4.66 -29.83
CA LEU A 438 -7.97 -3.60 -29.50
C LEU A 438 -8.62 -2.21 -29.53
N GLY A 439 -9.57 -1.96 -30.47
CA GLY A 439 -10.31 -0.70 -30.55
C GLY A 439 -11.15 -0.45 -29.31
N ARG A 440 -11.87 -1.46 -28.82
CA ARG A 440 -12.62 -1.43 -27.55
C ARG A 440 -11.69 -1.21 -26.38
N ALA A 441 -10.61 -1.99 -26.27
CA ALA A 441 -9.65 -1.86 -25.20
C ALA A 441 -9.14 -0.41 -25.06
N LEU A 442 -8.76 0.23 -26.16
CA LEU A 442 -8.28 1.61 -26.16
C LEU A 442 -9.41 2.63 -25.87
N ARG A 443 -10.62 2.45 -26.43
CA ARG A 443 -11.75 3.36 -26.17
C ARG A 443 -12.17 3.31 -24.71
N VAL A 444 -12.35 2.11 -24.15
CA VAL A 444 -12.79 1.91 -22.77
C VAL A 444 -11.71 2.43 -21.80
N SER A 445 -10.43 2.08 -22.00
CA SER A 445 -9.34 2.54 -21.14
C SER A 445 -9.26 4.07 -21.06
N ARG A 446 -9.48 4.79 -22.17
CA ARG A 446 -9.47 6.27 -22.21
C ARG A 446 -10.68 6.89 -21.50
N ARG A 447 -11.80 6.20 -21.45
CA ARG A 447 -13.04 6.67 -20.81
C ARG A 447 -13.08 6.39 -19.31
N LEU A 448 -12.33 5.40 -18.83
CA LEU A 448 -12.23 5.06 -17.41
C LEU A 448 -11.32 6.07 -16.67
N ARG A 449 -11.87 6.76 -15.70
CA ARG A 449 -11.14 7.70 -14.85
C ARG A 449 -10.49 6.96 -13.69
N ALA A 450 -9.39 6.26 -13.97
CA ALA A 450 -8.57 5.53 -13.02
C ALA A 450 -7.08 5.86 -13.23
N GLY A 451 -6.28 5.71 -12.19
CA GLY A 451 -4.83 5.90 -12.28
C GLY A 451 -4.14 4.78 -13.04
N THR A 452 -4.65 3.54 -12.92
CA THR A 452 -4.19 2.37 -13.67
C THR A 452 -5.38 1.69 -14.35
N VAL A 453 -5.21 1.29 -15.61
CA VAL A 453 -6.19 0.46 -16.33
C VAL A 453 -5.46 -0.72 -16.94
N TRP A 454 -5.86 -1.92 -16.53
CA TRP A 454 -5.33 -3.17 -17.08
C TRP A 454 -6.20 -3.67 -18.24
N VAL A 455 -5.58 -4.32 -19.20
CA VAL A 455 -6.27 -4.95 -20.32
C VAL A 455 -5.89 -6.44 -20.37
N ASN A 456 -6.89 -7.32 -20.24
CA ASN A 456 -6.73 -8.78 -20.21
C ASN A 456 -5.77 -9.30 -19.11
N CYS A 457 -5.66 -8.54 -18.01
CA CYS A 457 -4.89 -8.90 -16.81
C CYS A 457 -5.41 -8.06 -15.61
N TYR A 458 -4.87 -8.33 -14.41
CA TYR A 458 -5.13 -7.56 -13.20
C TYR A 458 -3.89 -7.55 -12.30
N GLU A 459 -3.56 -6.41 -11.67
CA GLU A 459 -2.37 -6.20 -10.79
C GLU A 459 -1.02 -6.49 -11.47
N GLU A 460 -0.98 -6.60 -12.78
CA GLU A 460 0.27 -6.68 -13.51
C GLU A 460 0.96 -5.32 -13.57
N GLY A 461 2.28 -5.33 -13.50
CA GLY A 461 3.06 -4.10 -13.56
C GLY A 461 4.46 -4.24 -13.01
N ASP A 462 5.20 -3.16 -13.14
CA ASP A 462 6.60 -3.05 -12.72
C ASP A 462 6.83 -1.79 -11.88
N LEU A 463 7.98 -1.70 -11.23
CA LEU A 463 8.40 -0.50 -10.50
C LEU A 463 8.67 0.69 -11.42
N SER A 464 8.89 0.45 -12.71
CA SER A 464 9.12 1.50 -13.71
C SER A 464 7.85 2.30 -14.06
N VAL A 465 6.64 1.79 -13.75
CA VAL A 465 5.38 2.49 -13.98
C VAL A 465 4.86 3.16 -12.72
N PRO A 466 4.28 4.37 -12.82
CA PRO A 466 3.73 5.06 -11.65
C PRO A 466 2.48 4.36 -11.13
N PHE A 467 2.28 4.45 -9.82
CA PHE A 467 1.07 3.99 -9.14
C PHE A 467 0.41 5.17 -8.43
N GLY A 468 -0.91 5.25 -8.51
CA GLY A 468 -1.68 6.28 -7.80
C GLY A 468 -3.03 6.54 -8.43
N GLY A 469 -3.92 7.18 -7.66
CA GLY A 469 -5.29 7.41 -8.02
C GLY A 469 -5.59 8.77 -8.64
N VAL A 470 -6.88 8.93 -8.97
CA VAL A 470 -7.55 10.19 -9.27
C VAL A 470 -8.84 10.27 -8.47
N LYS A 471 -9.53 11.41 -8.48
CA LYS A 471 -10.76 11.64 -7.71
C LYS A 471 -10.50 11.46 -6.20
N LEU A 472 -11.39 10.74 -5.48
CA LEU A 472 -11.23 10.48 -4.03
C LEU A 472 -10.21 9.38 -3.70
N SER A 473 -9.59 8.74 -4.70
CA SER A 473 -8.45 7.85 -4.49
C SER A 473 -7.13 8.58 -4.28
N GLY A 474 -7.14 9.91 -4.35
CA GLY A 474 -6.00 10.73 -4.00
C GLY A 474 -5.28 11.33 -5.19
N PHE A 475 -4.06 11.78 -4.95
CA PHE A 475 -3.16 12.40 -5.92
C PHE A 475 -1.71 12.27 -5.46
N GLY A 476 -0.80 12.39 -6.39
CA GLY A 476 0.58 11.96 -6.24
C GLY A 476 0.82 10.65 -6.97
N ARG A 477 2.04 10.18 -6.97
CA ARG A 477 2.39 8.91 -7.60
C ARG A 477 3.49 8.21 -6.83
N ASP A 478 3.16 7.03 -6.34
CA ASP A 478 4.17 6.08 -5.87
C ASP A 478 4.81 5.34 -7.04
N LYS A 479 5.91 4.67 -6.79
CA LYS A 479 6.69 3.90 -7.76
C LYS A 479 7.28 4.78 -8.86
N SER A 480 8.02 4.18 -9.77
CA SER A 480 8.70 4.79 -10.89
C SER A 480 9.58 6.00 -10.54
N ARG A 481 10.20 6.58 -11.54
CA ARG A 481 10.96 7.84 -11.38
C ARG A 481 10.07 9.03 -11.04
N HIS A 482 8.77 8.95 -11.35
CA HIS A 482 7.84 10.05 -11.06
C HIS A 482 7.73 10.34 -9.55
N ALA A 483 7.87 9.31 -8.69
CA ALA A 483 7.85 9.52 -7.24
C ALA A 483 8.99 10.43 -6.74
N LEU A 484 10.15 10.46 -7.40
CA LEU A 484 11.27 11.32 -7.01
C LEU A 484 10.91 12.82 -7.06
N ALA A 485 10.01 13.20 -7.97
CA ALA A 485 9.54 14.58 -8.08
C ALA A 485 8.75 15.06 -6.86
N GLU A 486 8.14 14.13 -6.11
CA GLU A 486 7.38 14.46 -4.89
C GLU A 486 8.29 14.82 -3.71
N TYR A 487 9.53 14.34 -3.74
CA TYR A 487 10.55 14.51 -2.70
C TYR A 487 11.67 15.45 -3.11
N SER A 488 11.49 16.23 -4.19
CA SER A 488 12.46 17.21 -4.66
C SER A 488 11.83 18.54 -5.04
N ASP A 489 12.63 19.61 -4.92
CA ASP A 489 12.29 20.96 -5.36
C ASP A 489 13.13 21.35 -6.57
N LEU A 490 12.53 22.08 -7.51
CA LEU A 490 13.26 22.70 -8.59
C LEU A 490 13.78 24.06 -8.13
N LYS A 491 15.10 24.28 -8.26
CA LYS A 491 15.74 25.57 -8.01
C LYS A 491 16.35 26.12 -9.29
N THR A 492 15.99 27.32 -9.64
CA THR A 492 16.62 28.05 -10.74
C THR A 492 17.77 28.93 -10.22
N THR A 493 18.94 28.75 -10.80
CA THR A 493 20.09 29.67 -10.61
C THR A 493 20.34 30.41 -11.90
N TRP A 494 20.17 31.73 -11.88
CA TRP A 494 20.43 32.59 -13.01
C TRP A 494 21.76 33.31 -12.80
N ILE A 495 22.67 33.22 -13.76
CA ILE A 495 24.02 33.80 -13.70
C ILE A 495 24.13 34.77 -14.85
N SER A 496 24.46 36.04 -14.57
CA SER A 496 24.89 37.01 -15.55
C SER A 496 26.42 37.16 -15.44
N TYR A 497 27.11 36.98 -16.56
CA TYR A 497 28.58 36.95 -16.60
C TYR A 497 29.17 37.79 -17.72
N GLY A 498 28.34 38.51 -18.50
CA GLY A 498 28.74 39.36 -19.60
C GLY A 498 28.33 40.80 -19.49
#